data_a5ba044aea4345ce37d18a8f267f097f
#
_entry.id   a5ba044aea4345ce37d18a8f267f097f
#
_cell.length_a   1.000
_cell.length_b   1.000
_cell.length_c   1.000
_cell.angle_alpha   90.00
_cell.angle_beta   90.00
_cell.angle_gamma   90.00
#
_symmetry.space_group_name_H-M   'P 1'
#
loop_
_entity.id
_entity.type
_entity.pdbx_description
1 polymer ?
#
loop_
_entity_poly.entity_id
_entity_poly.type
_entity_poly.pdbx_seq_one_letter_code
_entity_poly.pdbx_strand_id
1 'polypeptide(L)'
;MKIIDARVRIPYKSFANAAIFKDPAAMDDWAAKFNMPRPPKVVGMDELFADMERAGVSKALVSCRRGHNVENADIAEACELYGDKLYGFVEIDPKDGVDLGMEEIEKYVLNGPCAGVAVEPGFNRRGPLYADDEQFYFVYEACEKNNIPLYFNFGGFIGPDYTYTDPDRLVRIERTFPNLKMMIAHAAYPHVLKVIHLAMSNPNIYVLPDMYGFDIPGGNLYINAANTWLKNQIIFGSAYPIFDIKGAVNYYTNSGISEEVLPKVMAGNVEKFLGITD
;
A
#
# COMPACT_ATOMS: atom_id res chain seq x y z
N MET A 1 -0.45 -21.75 4.66
CA MET A 1 -1.01 -20.45 5.04
C MET A 1 -1.17 -19.61 3.77
N LYS A 2 -2.31 -18.96 3.58
CA LYS A 2 -2.53 -18.00 2.48
C LYS A 2 -1.66 -16.76 2.70
N ILE A 3 -1.10 -16.21 1.63
CA ILE A 3 -0.28 -14.99 1.68
C ILE A 3 -0.76 -14.06 0.57
N ILE A 4 -1.04 -12.79 0.93
CA ILE A 4 -1.35 -11.71 0.00
C ILE A 4 -0.36 -10.59 0.28
N ASP A 5 0.39 -10.18 -0.75
CA ASP A 5 1.37 -9.10 -0.62
C ASP A 5 0.72 -7.76 -0.93
N ALA A 6 0.56 -6.90 0.08
CA ALA A 6 -0.13 -5.62 -0.08
C ALA A 6 0.76 -4.49 -0.64
N ARG A 7 2.02 -4.78 -1.01
CA ARG A 7 2.95 -3.75 -1.54
C ARG A 7 3.84 -4.28 -2.65
N VAL A 8 3.28 -4.37 -3.85
CA VAL A 8 4.01 -4.77 -5.07
C VAL A 8 3.93 -3.67 -6.12
N ARG A 9 5.00 -3.44 -6.87
CA ARG A 9 5.01 -2.64 -8.08
C ARG A 9 5.23 -3.59 -9.24
N ILE A 10 4.49 -3.38 -10.33
CA ILE A 10 4.49 -4.30 -11.47
C ILE A 10 5.36 -3.76 -12.61
N PRO A 11 6.20 -4.58 -13.25
CA PRO A 11 6.97 -4.20 -14.42
C PRO A 11 6.07 -4.23 -15.69
N TYR A 12 5.03 -3.39 -15.68
CA TYR A 12 4.01 -3.35 -16.72
C TYR A 12 3.81 -1.93 -17.26
N LYS A 13 3.87 -1.76 -18.58
CA LYS A 13 3.63 -0.49 -19.30
C LYS A 13 4.26 0.75 -18.65
N SER A 14 3.46 1.76 -18.28
CA SER A 14 3.95 2.99 -17.66
C SER A 14 4.71 2.72 -16.36
N PHE A 15 4.29 1.76 -15.55
CA PHE A 15 4.97 1.43 -14.31
C PHE A 15 6.38 0.87 -14.54
N ALA A 16 6.60 0.10 -15.61
CA ALA A 16 7.94 -0.39 -15.98
C ALA A 16 8.93 0.74 -16.30
N ASN A 17 8.43 1.96 -16.54
CA ASN A 17 9.26 3.13 -16.78
C ASN A 17 9.60 3.93 -15.52
N ALA A 18 9.02 3.61 -14.38
CA ALA A 18 9.35 4.25 -13.10
C ALA A 18 10.80 3.97 -12.68
N ALA A 19 11.41 4.92 -11.97
CA ALA A 19 12.81 4.84 -11.53
C ALA A 19 13.14 3.55 -10.78
N ILE A 20 12.17 3.00 -10.04
CA ILE A 20 12.32 1.75 -9.30
C ILE A 20 12.69 0.54 -10.18
N PHE A 21 12.36 0.58 -11.48
CA PHE A 21 12.73 -0.45 -12.46
C PHE A 21 13.91 -0.04 -13.35
N LYS A 22 14.16 1.28 -13.50
CA LYS A 22 15.20 1.82 -14.39
C LYS A 22 16.54 2.04 -13.73
N ASP A 23 16.58 2.11 -12.38
CA ASP A 23 17.79 2.33 -11.61
C ASP A 23 18.02 1.17 -10.59
N PRO A 24 18.53 0.02 -11.07
CA PRO A 24 18.82 -1.11 -10.20
C PRO A 24 19.90 -0.80 -9.14
N ALA A 25 20.87 0.06 -9.44
CA ALA A 25 21.92 0.41 -8.49
C ALA A 25 21.38 1.16 -7.27
N ALA A 26 20.45 2.12 -7.48
CA ALA A 26 19.77 2.78 -6.36
C ALA A 26 18.95 1.78 -5.53
N MET A 27 18.33 0.79 -6.17
CA MET A 27 17.58 -0.24 -5.46
C MET A 27 18.49 -1.19 -4.68
N ASP A 28 19.69 -1.49 -5.16
CA ASP A 28 20.69 -2.28 -4.45
C ASP A 28 21.18 -1.54 -3.19
N ASP A 29 21.43 -0.24 -3.28
CA ASP A 29 21.77 0.61 -2.14
C ASP A 29 20.66 0.64 -1.07
N TRP A 30 19.40 0.68 -1.52
CA TRP A 30 18.26 0.62 -0.61
C TRP A 30 18.18 -0.73 0.11
N ALA A 31 18.25 -1.83 -0.62
CA ALA A 31 18.19 -3.17 -0.05
C ALA A 31 19.30 -3.39 0.97
N ALA A 32 20.51 -2.90 0.68
CA ALA A 32 21.66 -2.98 1.58
C ALA A 32 21.41 -2.22 2.91
N LYS A 33 20.80 -1.03 2.87
CA LYS A 33 20.44 -0.26 4.07
C LYS A 33 19.47 -0.97 5.00
N PHE A 34 18.60 -1.82 4.44
CA PHE A 34 17.64 -2.61 5.21
C PHE A 34 18.12 -4.04 5.49
N ASN A 35 19.33 -4.40 5.07
CA ASN A 35 19.84 -5.75 5.16
C ASN A 35 18.89 -6.82 4.57
N MET A 36 18.26 -6.49 3.46
CA MET A 36 17.26 -7.32 2.79
C MET A 36 17.75 -7.76 1.41
N PRO A 37 17.43 -9.00 0.98
CA PRO A 37 17.82 -9.47 -0.34
C PRO A 37 17.02 -8.76 -1.45
N ARG A 38 17.68 -8.59 -2.59
CA ARG A 38 17.07 -8.17 -3.85
C ARG A 38 16.40 -9.34 -4.56
N PRO A 39 15.34 -9.11 -5.37
CA PRO A 39 14.81 -10.14 -6.25
C PRO A 39 15.88 -10.58 -7.27
N PRO A 40 15.87 -11.86 -7.70
CA PRO A 40 16.88 -12.39 -8.61
C PRO A 40 16.92 -11.67 -9.97
N LYS A 41 15.76 -11.28 -10.48
CA LYS A 41 15.59 -10.60 -11.76
C LYS A 41 14.26 -9.86 -11.79
N VAL A 42 14.28 -8.63 -12.30
CA VAL A 42 13.09 -7.77 -12.39
C VAL A 42 12.99 -7.25 -13.82
N VAL A 43 12.37 -8.01 -14.71
CA VAL A 43 12.27 -7.68 -16.14
C VAL A 43 10.84 -7.57 -16.63
N GLY A 44 9.95 -8.47 -16.23
CA GLY A 44 8.59 -8.53 -16.70
C GLY A 44 7.63 -9.19 -15.71
N MET A 45 6.38 -9.33 -16.13
CA MET A 45 5.32 -9.92 -15.30
C MET A 45 5.57 -11.39 -14.98
N ASP A 46 6.19 -12.14 -15.90
CA ASP A 46 6.48 -13.56 -15.69
C ASP A 46 7.47 -13.76 -14.53
N GLU A 47 8.50 -12.93 -14.44
CA GLU A 47 9.45 -12.97 -13.32
C GLU A 47 8.77 -12.58 -11.99
N LEU A 48 7.90 -11.58 -12.00
CA LEU A 48 7.11 -11.22 -10.81
C LEU A 48 6.26 -12.41 -10.35
N PHE A 49 5.53 -13.04 -11.25
CA PHE A 49 4.68 -14.18 -10.89
C PHE A 49 5.48 -15.39 -10.44
N ALA A 50 6.64 -15.65 -11.04
CA ALA A 50 7.56 -16.68 -10.55
C ALA A 50 8.09 -16.37 -9.14
N ASP A 51 8.39 -15.10 -8.83
CA ASP A 51 8.81 -14.67 -7.49
C ASP A 51 7.68 -14.80 -6.47
N MET A 52 6.45 -14.46 -6.84
CA MET A 52 5.26 -14.68 -6.01
C MET A 52 5.05 -16.17 -5.70
N GLU A 53 5.11 -17.02 -6.73
CA GLU A 53 4.97 -18.48 -6.59
C GLU A 53 6.06 -19.07 -5.68
N ARG A 54 7.34 -18.68 -5.90
CA ARG A 54 8.48 -19.10 -5.07
C ARG A 54 8.32 -18.69 -3.60
N ALA A 55 7.63 -17.58 -3.34
CA ALA A 55 7.35 -17.09 -1.99
C ALA A 55 6.05 -17.62 -1.40
N GLY A 56 5.22 -18.33 -2.16
CA GLY A 56 3.90 -18.81 -1.75
C GLY A 56 2.85 -17.69 -1.69
N VAL A 57 3.08 -16.56 -2.37
CA VAL A 57 2.15 -15.43 -2.45
C VAL A 57 1.10 -15.72 -3.52
N SER A 58 -0.17 -15.73 -3.13
CA SER A 58 -1.29 -16.04 -4.02
C SER A 58 -1.76 -14.84 -4.84
N LYS A 59 -1.78 -13.66 -4.22
CA LYS A 59 -2.19 -12.39 -4.84
C LYS A 59 -1.34 -11.22 -4.33
N ALA A 60 -1.30 -10.14 -5.12
CA ALA A 60 -0.62 -8.91 -4.75
C ALA A 60 -1.53 -7.68 -4.95
N LEU A 61 -1.36 -6.66 -4.09
CA LEU A 61 -1.95 -5.34 -4.29
C LEU A 61 -0.96 -4.43 -5.01
N VAL A 62 -1.48 -3.72 -6.01
CA VAL A 62 -0.74 -2.78 -6.84
C VAL A 62 -1.43 -1.42 -6.80
N SER A 63 -0.75 -0.44 -6.22
CA SER A 63 -1.23 0.95 -6.21
C SER A 63 -0.63 1.71 -7.40
N CYS A 64 -1.47 2.37 -8.19
CA CYS A 64 -1.03 3.36 -9.16
C CYS A 64 -0.24 4.47 -8.45
N ARG A 65 0.70 5.10 -9.17
CA ARG A 65 1.54 6.19 -8.66
C ARG A 65 1.70 7.26 -9.74
N ARG A 66 0.70 8.13 -9.86
CA ARG A 66 0.66 9.17 -10.92
C ARG A 66 1.79 10.17 -10.80
N GLY A 67 2.24 10.49 -9.59
CA GLY A 67 3.44 11.30 -9.35
C GLY A 67 4.73 10.70 -9.93
N HIS A 68 4.73 9.40 -10.22
CA HIS A 68 5.82 8.69 -10.92
C HIS A 68 5.49 8.35 -12.38
N ASN A 69 4.53 9.05 -12.98
CA ASN A 69 4.06 8.85 -14.37
C ASN A 69 3.48 7.45 -14.64
N VAL A 70 2.90 6.82 -13.64
CA VAL A 70 2.11 5.60 -13.80
C VAL A 70 0.67 5.99 -14.13
N GLU A 71 0.05 5.29 -15.09
CA GLU A 71 -1.30 5.60 -15.55
C GLU A 71 -2.34 4.62 -14.99
N ASN A 72 -3.50 5.16 -14.56
CA ASN A 72 -4.61 4.36 -14.05
C ASN A 72 -5.11 3.31 -15.05
N ALA A 73 -5.13 3.66 -16.35
CA ALA A 73 -5.53 2.76 -17.41
C ALA A 73 -4.64 1.50 -17.49
N ASP A 74 -3.33 1.64 -17.25
CA ASP A 74 -2.41 0.51 -17.30
C ASP A 74 -2.58 -0.41 -16.09
N ILE A 75 -2.92 0.14 -14.93
CA ILE A 75 -3.26 -0.66 -13.73
C ILE A 75 -4.57 -1.41 -13.96
N ALA A 76 -5.59 -0.75 -14.51
CA ALA A 76 -6.87 -1.39 -14.81
C ALA A 76 -6.70 -2.53 -15.82
N GLU A 77 -5.96 -2.32 -16.90
CA GLU A 77 -5.67 -3.36 -17.89
C GLU A 77 -4.89 -4.54 -17.28
N ALA A 78 -3.90 -4.26 -16.41
CA ALA A 78 -3.20 -5.34 -15.70
C ALA A 78 -4.16 -6.16 -14.82
N CYS A 79 -5.16 -5.53 -14.19
CA CYS A 79 -6.17 -6.24 -13.41
C CYS A 79 -7.16 -7.02 -14.28
N GLU A 80 -7.48 -6.56 -15.48
CA GLU A 80 -8.28 -7.34 -16.45
C GLU A 80 -7.53 -8.60 -16.90
N LEU A 81 -6.24 -8.47 -17.20
CA LEU A 81 -5.41 -9.57 -17.68
C LEU A 81 -5.00 -10.57 -16.60
N TYR A 82 -4.77 -10.10 -15.37
CA TYR A 82 -4.17 -10.85 -14.28
C TYR A 82 -4.99 -10.76 -12.98
N GLY A 83 -6.32 -10.64 -13.06
CA GLY A 83 -7.19 -10.48 -11.89
C GLY A 83 -7.21 -11.68 -10.94
N ASP A 84 -6.73 -12.85 -11.37
CA ASP A 84 -6.45 -14.00 -10.51
C ASP A 84 -5.21 -13.80 -9.62
N LYS A 85 -4.32 -12.88 -9.97
CA LYS A 85 -3.04 -12.57 -9.29
C LYS A 85 -2.99 -11.17 -8.66
N LEU A 86 -3.77 -10.20 -9.16
CA LEU A 86 -3.64 -8.80 -8.79
C LEU A 86 -4.93 -8.18 -8.24
N TYR A 87 -4.78 -7.25 -7.30
CA TYR A 87 -5.76 -6.27 -6.89
C TYR A 87 -5.21 -4.86 -7.17
N GLY A 88 -5.79 -4.14 -8.11
CA GLY A 88 -5.36 -2.80 -8.49
C GLY A 88 -6.04 -1.69 -7.69
N PHE A 89 -5.30 -0.63 -7.45
CA PHE A 89 -5.80 0.60 -6.87
C PHE A 89 -5.45 1.75 -7.80
N VAL A 90 -6.46 2.47 -8.29
CA VAL A 90 -6.26 3.66 -9.14
C VAL A 90 -5.97 4.88 -8.27
N GLU A 91 -4.98 5.69 -8.65
CA GLU A 91 -4.66 6.90 -7.91
C GLU A 91 -5.50 8.08 -8.41
N ILE A 92 -6.14 8.79 -7.48
CA ILE A 92 -6.87 10.02 -7.77
C ILE A 92 -6.05 11.22 -7.27
N ASP A 93 -5.63 12.06 -8.21
CA ASP A 93 -5.02 13.37 -7.91
C ASP A 93 -6.13 14.43 -7.88
N PRO A 94 -6.47 15.03 -6.73
CA PRO A 94 -7.58 15.98 -6.64
C PRO A 94 -7.35 17.24 -7.47
N LYS A 95 -6.10 17.56 -7.80
CA LYS A 95 -5.75 18.71 -8.65
C LYS A 95 -6.08 18.49 -10.14
N ASP A 96 -6.45 17.29 -10.54
CA ASP A 96 -7.01 17.02 -11.87
C ASP A 96 -8.49 17.43 -11.98
N GLY A 97 -9.14 17.73 -10.85
CA GLY A 97 -10.52 18.18 -10.74
C GLY A 97 -11.49 17.09 -10.30
N VAL A 98 -12.60 17.50 -9.71
CA VAL A 98 -13.62 16.61 -9.15
C VAL A 98 -14.25 15.74 -10.23
N ASP A 99 -14.64 16.33 -11.36
CA ASP A 99 -15.34 15.61 -12.44
C ASP A 99 -14.50 14.47 -12.98
N LEU A 100 -13.22 14.72 -13.29
CA LEU A 100 -12.33 13.68 -13.79
C LEU A 100 -12.05 12.61 -12.73
N GLY A 101 -11.84 13.02 -11.47
CA GLY A 101 -11.62 12.07 -10.38
C GLY A 101 -12.81 11.14 -10.16
N MET A 102 -14.03 11.67 -10.22
CA MET A 102 -15.26 10.88 -10.09
C MET A 102 -15.47 9.96 -11.31
N GLU A 103 -15.19 10.42 -12.52
CA GLU A 103 -15.21 9.60 -13.74
C GLU A 103 -14.22 8.42 -13.64
N GLU A 104 -13.00 8.64 -13.16
CA GLU A 104 -12.01 7.59 -12.99
C GLU A 104 -12.43 6.57 -11.90
N ILE A 105 -13.02 7.02 -10.78
CA ILE A 105 -13.56 6.13 -9.75
C ILE A 105 -14.69 5.27 -10.33
N GLU A 106 -15.62 5.88 -11.04
CA GLU A 106 -16.73 5.16 -11.65
C GLU A 106 -16.22 4.14 -12.68
N LYS A 107 -15.35 4.55 -13.58
CA LYS A 107 -14.84 3.73 -14.69
C LYS A 107 -13.99 2.57 -14.23
N TYR A 108 -13.05 2.79 -13.32
CA TYR A 108 -12.03 1.80 -13.01
C TYR A 108 -12.33 0.98 -11.74
N VAL A 109 -13.16 1.51 -10.83
CA VAL A 109 -13.46 0.85 -9.56
C VAL A 109 -14.90 0.38 -9.50
N LEU A 110 -15.89 1.28 -9.62
CA LEU A 110 -17.30 0.89 -9.49
C LEU A 110 -17.78 0.00 -10.64
N ASN A 111 -17.36 0.30 -11.87
CA ASN A 111 -17.72 -0.44 -13.10
C ASN A 111 -16.51 -1.11 -13.76
N GLY A 112 -15.37 -1.19 -13.06
CA GLY A 112 -14.11 -1.67 -13.61
C GLY A 112 -13.45 -2.76 -12.76
N PRO A 113 -12.23 -3.18 -13.15
CA PRO A 113 -11.54 -4.32 -12.55
C PRO A 113 -10.76 -3.99 -11.29
N CYS A 114 -10.64 -2.71 -10.89
CA CYS A 114 -9.82 -2.30 -9.77
C CYS A 114 -10.55 -2.47 -8.43
N ALA A 115 -9.80 -2.86 -7.40
CA ALA A 115 -10.33 -3.15 -6.07
C ALA A 115 -10.58 -1.90 -5.22
N GLY A 116 -9.95 -0.78 -5.54
CA GLY A 116 -10.08 0.44 -4.73
C GLY A 116 -9.36 1.65 -5.31
N VAL A 117 -9.35 2.69 -4.50
CA VAL A 117 -8.74 3.99 -4.80
C VAL A 117 -7.45 4.16 -4.00
N ALA A 118 -6.46 4.80 -4.58
CA ALA A 118 -5.22 5.22 -3.93
C ALA A 118 -5.12 6.75 -3.91
N VAL A 119 -4.43 7.27 -2.90
CA VAL A 119 -3.99 8.67 -2.82
C VAL A 119 -2.55 8.75 -2.34
N GLU A 120 -1.80 9.70 -2.87
CA GLU A 120 -0.41 9.95 -2.51
C GLU A 120 -0.19 11.46 -2.26
N PRO A 121 -0.71 12.03 -1.16
CA PRO A 121 -0.79 13.48 -0.96
C PRO A 121 0.55 14.21 -1.13
N GLY A 122 1.64 13.65 -0.61
CA GLY A 122 2.97 14.22 -0.69
C GLY A 122 3.61 14.17 -2.08
N PHE A 123 3.08 13.36 -3.00
CA PHE A 123 3.61 13.15 -4.37
C PHE A 123 2.55 13.24 -5.46
N ASN A 124 1.50 14.02 -5.24
CA ASN A 124 0.54 14.29 -6.30
C ASN A 124 1.27 14.79 -7.55
N ARG A 125 0.80 14.36 -8.73
CA ARG A 125 1.37 14.72 -10.04
C ARG A 125 1.53 16.23 -10.25
N ARG A 126 0.58 17.02 -9.73
CA ARG A 126 0.57 18.49 -9.84
C ARG A 126 1.10 19.20 -8.60
N GLY A 127 1.88 18.53 -7.80
CA GLY A 127 2.53 19.02 -6.59
C GLY A 127 1.84 18.60 -5.29
N PRO A 128 2.59 18.63 -4.19
CA PRO A 128 2.15 18.05 -2.92
C PRO A 128 0.95 18.79 -2.32
N LEU A 129 0.14 18.03 -1.60
CA LEU A 129 -0.92 18.48 -0.72
C LEU A 129 -0.76 17.78 0.63
N TYR A 130 -1.31 18.34 1.68
CA TYR A 130 -1.50 17.59 2.92
C TYR A 130 -2.68 16.64 2.78
N ALA A 131 -2.64 15.50 3.50
CA ALA A 131 -3.70 14.50 3.40
C ALA A 131 -5.08 15.02 3.82
N ASP A 132 -5.13 15.99 4.74
CA ASP A 132 -6.35 16.64 5.23
C ASP A 132 -6.75 17.89 4.43
N ASP A 133 -6.16 18.11 3.25
CA ASP A 133 -6.60 19.19 2.34
C ASP A 133 -7.99 18.88 1.79
N GLU A 134 -8.88 19.88 1.82
CA GLU A 134 -10.29 19.74 1.41
C GLU A 134 -10.44 19.34 -0.06
N GLN A 135 -9.44 19.55 -0.89
CA GLN A 135 -9.45 19.08 -2.27
C GLN A 135 -9.58 17.55 -2.37
N PHE A 136 -9.15 16.77 -1.36
CA PHE A 136 -9.34 15.32 -1.31
C PHE A 136 -10.74 14.88 -0.86
N TYR A 137 -11.55 15.75 -0.27
CA TYR A 137 -12.77 15.33 0.42
C TYR A 137 -13.77 14.61 -0.48
N PHE A 138 -13.87 14.98 -1.75
CA PHE A 138 -14.74 14.25 -2.69
C PHE A 138 -14.29 12.78 -2.90
N VAL A 139 -12.98 12.53 -2.85
CA VAL A 139 -12.43 11.16 -2.94
C VAL A 139 -12.81 10.37 -1.68
N TYR A 140 -12.61 10.97 -0.50
CA TYR A 140 -12.92 10.33 0.78
C TYR A 140 -14.42 10.05 0.91
N GLU A 141 -15.26 11.01 0.55
CA GLU A 141 -16.71 10.86 0.54
C GLU A 141 -17.17 9.75 -0.43
N ALA A 142 -16.61 9.73 -1.65
CA ALA A 142 -16.93 8.69 -2.62
C ALA A 142 -16.52 7.31 -2.13
N CYS A 143 -15.34 7.18 -1.52
CA CYS A 143 -14.86 5.92 -0.96
C CYS A 143 -15.71 5.46 0.23
N GLU A 144 -16.02 6.36 1.18
CA GLU A 144 -16.86 6.03 2.34
C GLU A 144 -18.28 5.61 1.90
N LYS A 145 -18.92 6.40 1.05
CA LYS A 145 -20.31 6.18 0.59
C LYS A 145 -20.47 4.85 -0.15
N ASN A 146 -19.49 4.48 -0.96
CA ASN A 146 -19.53 3.27 -1.78
C ASN A 146 -18.77 2.10 -1.16
N ASN A 147 -18.28 2.23 0.09
CA ASN A 147 -17.47 1.23 0.78
C ASN A 147 -16.22 0.78 -0.03
N ILE A 148 -15.62 1.72 -0.78
CA ILE A 148 -14.40 1.50 -1.55
C ILE A 148 -13.20 1.58 -0.60
N PRO A 149 -12.31 0.55 -0.55
CA PRO A 149 -11.10 0.61 0.24
C PRO A 149 -10.15 1.68 -0.29
N LEU A 150 -9.61 2.51 0.61
CA LEU A 150 -8.70 3.60 0.28
C LEU A 150 -7.27 3.27 0.68
N TYR A 151 -6.37 3.25 -0.29
CA TYR A 151 -4.94 3.01 -0.12
C TYR A 151 -4.19 4.33 0.00
N PHE A 152 -3.69 4.66 1.18
CA PHE A 152 -2.85 5.83 1.40
C PHE A 152 -1.37 5.50 1.22
N ASN A 153 -0.70 6.09 0.24
CA ASN A 153 0.76 6.15 0.22
C ASN A 153 1.22 7.25 1.20
N PHE A 154 1.62 6.85 2.42
CA PHE A 154 1.78 7.78 3.52
C PHE A 154 2.84 7.32 4.53
N GLY A 155 4.04 7.84 4.40
CA GLY A 155 5.18 7.50 5.27
C GLY A 155 6.51 7.46 4.53
N GLY A 156 7.60 7.37 5.28
CA GLY A 156 8.95 7.31 4.76
C GLY A 156 9.35 8.59 4.03
N PHE A 157 9.67 8.45 2.75
CA PHE A 157 10.09 9.57 1.91
C PHE A 157 8.95 10.10 1.01
N ILE A 158 7.69 9.89 1.41
CA ILE A 158 6.53 10.38 0.69
C ILE A 158 6.29 11.85 1.04
N GLY A 159 6.61 12.73 0.12
CA GLY A 159 6.43 14.18 0.26
C GLY A 159 7.72 14.97 0.40
N PRO A 160 7.63 16.32 0.40
CA PRO A 160 8.77 17.21 0.54
C PRO A 160 9.51 17.06 1.87
N ASP A 161 8.77 16.73 2.94
CA ASP A 161 9.32 16.47 4.27
C ASP A 161 8.36 15.59 5.08
N TYR A 162 8.78 15.17 6.28
CA TYR A 162 8.04 14.26 7.14
C TYR A 162 6.72 14.82 7.69
N THR A 163 6.44 16.12 7.56
CA THR A 163 5.16 16.70 7.99
C THR A 163 4.00 16.33 7.06
N TYR A 164 4.32 15.94 5.83
CA TYR A 164 3.32 15.42 4.88
C TYR A 164 2.81 14.03 5.25
N THR A 165 3.53 13.33 6.11
CA THR A 165 3.19 11.98 6.57
C THR A 165 2.90 11.91 8.08
N ASP A 166 2.61 13.06 8.71
CA ASP A 166 2.23 13.12 10.13
C ASP A 166 0.78 12.61 10.30
N PRO A 167 0.55 11.56 11.12
CA PRO A 167 -0.79 11.00 11.38
C PRO A 167 -1.80 11.99 11.97
N ASP A 168 -1.39 13.13 12.51
CA ASP A 168 -2.31 14.19 12.96
C ASP A 168 -3.23 14.67 11.81
N ARG A 169 -2.77 14.53 10.55
CA ARG A 169 -3.57 14.80 9.36
C ARG A 169 -4.70 13.78 9.17
N LEU A 170 -4.41 12.52 9.46
CA LEU A 170 -5.37 11.42 9.33
C LEU A 170 -6.47 11.50 10.39
N VAL A 171 -6.19 12.07 11.57
CA VAL A 171 -7.20 12.30 12.62
C VAL A 171 -8.34 13.19 12.13
N ARG A 172 -8.05 14.20 11.30
CA ARG A 172 -9.10 15.07 10.72
C ARG A 172 -9.95 14.30 9.72
N ILE A 173 -9.33 13.47 8.89
CA ILE A 173 -10.04 12.64 7.90
C ILE A 173 -10.95 11.65 8.62
N GLU A 174 -10.43 10.94 9.61
CA GLU A 174 -11.20 9.98 10.42
C GLU A 174 -12.43 10.60 11.07
N ARG A 175 -12.29 11.83 11.60
CA ARG A 175 -13.42 12.54 12.23
C ARG A 175 -14.49 12.98 11.24
N THR A 176 -14.08 13.31 10.02
CA THR A 176 -14.99 13.76 8.95
C THR A 176 -15.65 12.57 8.24
N PHE A 177 -14.90 11.49 8.07
CA PHE A 177 -15.31 10.27 7.35
C PHE A 177 -15.09 9.03 8.25
N PRO A 178 -15.93 8.82 9.30
CA PRO A 178 -15.67 7.81 10.33
C PRO A 178 -15.80 6.36 9.85
N ASN A 179 -16.47 6.11 8.74
CA ASN A 179 -16.64 4.77 8.17
C ASN A 179 -15.65 4.49 7.03
N LEU A 180 -14.80 5.45 6.66
CA LEU A 180 -13.81 5.29 5.61
C LEU A 180 -12.78 4.23 5.99
N LYS A 181 -12.64 3.19 5.15
CA LYS A 181 -11.59 2.18 5.32
C LYS A 181 -10.29 2.68 4.70
N MET A 182 -9.28 2.86 5.52
CA MET A 182 -7.97 3.35 5.10
C MET A 182 -6.87 2.33 5.38
N MET A 183 -6.03 2.04 4.38
CA MET A 183 -4.78 1.31 4.58
C MET A 183 -3.60 2.28 4.43
N ILE A 184 -2.85 2.45 5.51
CA ILE A 184 -1.73 3.39 5.58
C ILE A 184 -0.44 2.66 5.18
N ALA A 185 -0.07 2.76 3.90
CA ALA A 185 1.16 2.19 3.38
C ALA A 185 2.38 3.02 3.83
N HIS A 186 3.50 2.34 4.08
CA HIS A 186 4.68 2.86 4.77
C HIS A 186 4.40 3.24 6.24
N ALA A 187 3.19 2.92 6.74
CA ALA A 187 2.77 3.04 8.13
C ALA A 187 3.13 4.37 8.78
N ALA A 188 3.04 5.47 8.03
CA ALA A 188 3.37 6.83 8.47
C ALA A 188 4.80 6.96 9.08
N TYR A 189 5.74 6.06 8.74
CA TYR A 189 7.11 6.18 9.24
C TYR A 189 7.69 7.59 8.96
N PRO A 190 8.35 8.28 9.91
CA PRO A 190 8.85 7.79 11.20
C PRO A 190 7.89 7.92 12.38
N HIS A 191 6.62 8.28 12.18
CA HIS A 191 5.64 8.55 13.24
C HIS A 191 4.98 7.28 13.81
N VAL A 192 5.78 6.24 14.08
CA VAL A 192 5.33 4.87 14.41
C VAL A 192 4.29 4.84 15.53
N LEU A 193 4.55 5.48 16.67
CA LEU A 193 3.64 5.44 17.81
C LEU A 193 2.33 6.21 17.54
N LYS A 194 2.38 7.27 16.74
CA LYS A 194 1.18 8.03 16.38
C LYS A 194 0.23 7.19 15.52
N VAL A 195 0.74 6.51 14.49
CA VAL A 195 -0.10 5.68 13.62
C VAL A 195 -0.63 4.44 14.34
N ILE A 196 0.16 3.84 15.23
CA ILE A 196 -0.31 2.72 16.08
C ILE A 196 -1.46 3.18 16.98
N HIS A 197 -1.33 4.34 17.61
CA HIS A 197 -2.40 4.90 18.45
C HIS A 197 -3.66 5.22 17.64
N LEU A 198 -3.51 5.84 16.47
CA LEU A 198 -4.61 6.14 15.57
C LEU A 198 -5.37 4.85 15.14
N ALA A 199 -4.65 3.83 14.71
CA ALA A 199 -5.26 2.56 14.31
C ALA A 199 -5.90 1.81 15.49
N MET A 200 -5.36 1.94 16.70
CA MET A 200 -5.96 1.36 17.91
C MET A 200 -7.33 1.99 18.22
N SER A 201 -7.53 3.27 17.92
CA SER A 201 -8.79 3.97 18.18
C SER A 201 -9.85 3.77 17.10
N ASN A 202 -9.45 3.33 15.89
CA ASN A 202 -10.37 3.12 14.77
C ASN A 202 -10.11 1.80 14.03
N PRO A 203 -11.06 0.83 14.06
CA PRO A 203 -10.91 -0.47 13.42
C PRO A 203 -10.92 -0.41 11.87
N ASN A 204 -11.29 0.72 11.27
CA ASN A 204 -11.26 0.93 9.83
C ASN A 204 -9.88 1.40 9.32
N ILE A 205 -8.92 1.62 10.22
CA ILE A 205 -7.55 2.00 9.86
C ILE A 205 -6.65 0.77 9.90
N TYR A 206 -6.12 0.40 8.76
CA TYR A 206 -5.16 -0.68 8.57
C TYR A 206 -3.77 -0.09 8.39
N VAL A 207 -2.76 -0.77 8.92
CA VAL A 207 -1.37 -0.31 8.91
C VAL A 207 -0.53 -1.31 8.13
N LEU A 208 0.07 -0.83 7.04
CA LEU A 208 0.96 -1.58 6.16
C LEU A 208 2.38 -1.04 6.31
N PRO A 209 3.20 -1.59 7.22
CA PRO A 209 4.56 -1.12 7.43
C PRO A 209 5.46 -1.34 6.22
N ASP A 210 5.20 -2.38 5.43
CA ASP A 210 6.02 -2.84 4.32
C ASP A 210 7.52 -2.83 4.67
N MET A 211 8.36 -2.08 3.96
CA MET A 211 9.79 -1.97 4.23
C MET A 211 10.12 -1.37 5.62
N TYR A 212 9.23 -0.57 6.18
CA TYR A 212 9.45 0.04 7.50
C TYR A 212 9.07 -0.88 8.67
N GLY A 213 8.56 -2.07 8.40
CA GLY A 213 8.35 -3.14 9.37
C GLY A 213 9.57 -4.06 9.54
N PHE A 214 10.63 -3.87 8.77
CA PHE A 214 11.86 -4.65 8.86
C PHE A 214 12.75 -4.18 10.02
N ASP A 215 13.95 -4.74 10.13
CA ASP A 215 14.88 -4.45 11.22
C ASP A 215 15.56 -3.09 11.07
N ILE A 216 14.76 -2.04 11.28
CA ILE A 216 15.18 -0.64 11.27
C ILE A 216 14.70 0.06 12.55
N PRO A 217 15.23 1.25 12.87
CA PRO A 217 14.77 2.01 14.04
C PRO A 217 13.25 2.18 14.08
N GLY A 218 12.60 1.61 15.09
CA GLY A 218 11.14 1.66 15.27
C GLY A 218 10.35 0.58 14.54
N GLY A 219 10.94 -0.18 13.61
CA GLY A 219 10.24 -1.23 12.84
C GLY A 219 9.65 -2.33 13.72
N ASN A 220 10.36 -2.72 14.77
CA ASN A 220 9.91 -3.72 15.74
C ASN A 220 8.63 -3.33 16.50
N LEU A 221 8.30 -2.04 16.57
CA LEU A 221 7.06 -1.58 17.22
C LEU A 221 5.82 -2.02 16.44
N TYR A 222 5.88 -2.13 15.11
CA TYR A 222 4.77 -2.68 14.32
C TYR A 222 4.56 -4.17 14.60
N ILE A 223 5.64 -4.93 14.76
CA ILE A 223 5.58 -6.36 15.14
C ILE A 223 4.97 -6.53 16.56
N ASN A 224 5.39 -5.68 17.48
CA ASN A 224 4.81 -5.65 18.83
C ASN A 224 3.31 -5.28 18.78
N ALA A 225 2.94 -4.26 18.02
CA ALA A 225 1.55 -3.86 17.85
C ALA A 225 0.70 -4.98 17.20
N ALA A 226 1.24 -5.74 16.24
CA ALA A 226 0.57 -6.89 15.65
C ALA A 226 0.24 -7.96 16.69
N ASN A 227 1.11 -8.20 17.66
CA ASN A 227 0.87 -9.18 18.72
C ASN A 227 -0.08 -8.70 19.82
N THR A 228 -0.37 -7.40 19.86
CA THR A 228 -1.13 -6.79 20.97
C THR A 228 -2.40 -6.08 20.47
N TRP A 229 -2.31 -4.80 20.20
CA TRP A 229 -3.48 -3.95 19.91
C TRP A 229 -4.00 -4.09 18.49
N LEU A 230 -3.09 -4.30 17.51
CA LEU A 230 -3.41 -4.26 16.08
C LEU A 230 -3.43 -5.63 15.39
N LYS A 231 -3.83 -6.69 16.12
CA LYS A 231 -3.92 -8.08 15.61
C LYS A 231 -4.73 -8.20 14.30
N ASN A 232 -5.74 -7.35 14.16
CA ASN A 232 -6.67 -7.37 13.03
C ASN A 232 -6.46 -6.18 12.05
N GLN A 233 -5.33 -5.47 12.12
CA GLN A 233 -5.11 -4.22 11.37
C GLN A 233 -3.71 -4.13 10.75
N ILE A 234 -2.69 -4.85 11.25
CA ILE A 234 -1.39 -4.92 10.60
C ILE A 234 -1.47 -5.81 9.35
N ILE A 235 -0.92 -5.32 8.24
CA ILE A 235 -0.92 -5.98 6.93
C ILE A 235 0.51 -6.20 6.47
N PHE A 236 0.77 -7.36 5.84
CA PHE A 236 2.04 -7.70 5.21
C PHE A 236 2.22 -7.03 3.85
N GLY A 237 3.45 -6.60 3.54
CA GLY A 237 3.87 -6.15 2.22
C GLY A 237 5.37 -6.25 2.04
N SER A 238 5.82 -6.71 0.87
CA SER A 238 7.24 -6.93 0.58
C SER A 238 8.00 -5.67 0.18
N ALA A 239 7.31 -4.66 -0.35
CA ALA A 239 7.89 -3.54 -1.07
C ALA A 239 8.65 -3.93 -2.38
N TYR A 240 8.26 -5.06 -3.02
CA TYR A 240 8.82 -5.45 -4.32
C TYR A 240 8.72 -4.31 -5.36
N PRO A 241 9.73 -4.06 -6.20
CA PRO A 241 10.96 -4.82 -6.42
C PRO A 241 12.18 -4.31 -5.64
N ILE A 242 12.00 -3.51 -4.60
CA ILE A 242 13.13 -3.09 -3.75
C ILE A 242 13.70 -4.32 -3.04
N PHE A 243 12.82 -5.18 -2.50
CA PHE A 243 13.20 -6.40 -1.80
C PHE A 243 12.61 -7.64 -2.48
N ASP A 244 13.29 -8.77 -2.27
CA ASP A 244 12.80 -10.09 -2.66
C ASP A 244 11.54 -10.45 -1.86
N ILE A 245 10.47 -10.89 -2.56
CA ILE A 245 9.20 -11.26 -1.92
C ILE A 245 9.42 -12.40 -0.91
N LYS A 246 10.20 -13.42 -1.27
CA LYS A 246 10.49 -14.54 -0.38
C LYS A 246 11.29 -14.12 0.84
N GLY A 247 12.25 -13.21 0.66
CA GLY A 247 13.01 -12.61 1.76
C GLY A 247 12.09 -11.88 2.74
N ALA A 248 11.14 -11.08 2.24
CA ALA A 248 10.16 -10.38 3.06
C ALA A 248 9.21 -11.35 3.78
N VAL A 249 8.69 -12.38 3.11
CA VAL A 249 7.87 -13.44 3.73
C VAL A 249 8.65 -14.12 4.86
N ASN A 250 9.90 -14.51 4.61
CA ASN A 250 10.75 -15.14 5.62
C ASN A 250 10.99 -14.21 6.82
N TYR A 251 11.19 -12.92 6.58
CA TYR A 251 11.34 -11.95 7.67
C TYR A 251 10.10 -11.93 8.55
N TYR A 252 8.90 -11.70 7.98
CA TYR A 252 7.66 -11.62 8.76
C TYR A 252 7.34 -12.93 9.50
N THR A 253 7.57 -14.09 8.88
CA THR A 253 7.33 -15.39 9.52
C THR A 253 8.27 -15.67 10.69
N ASN A 254 9.45 -15.03 10.74
CA ASN A 254 10.45 -15.19 11.81
C ASN A 254 10.58 -13.95 12.70
N SER A 255 9.74 -12.92 12.52
CA SER A 255 9.83 -11.64 13.24
C SER A 255 9.34 -11.67 14.69
N GLY A 256 8.81 -12.80 15.16
CA GLY A 256 8.19 -12.91 16.48
C GLY A 256 6.69 -12.60 16.50
N ILE A 257 6.03 -12.48 15.35
CA ILE A 257 4.56 -12.49 15.29
C ILE A 257 4.08 -13.87 15.72
N SER A 258 3.10 -13.90 16.64
CA SER A 258 2.58 -15.15 17.18
C SER A 258 1.89 -16.00 16.10
N GLU A 259 1.90 -17.32 16.25
CA GLU A 259 1.28 -18.26 15.31
C GLU A 259 -0.22 -17.99 15.09
N GLU A 260 -0.93 -17.51 16.11
CA GLU A 260 -2.35 -17.13 16.04
C GLU A 260 -2.56 -15.89 15.15
N VAL A 261 -1.64 -14.92 15.19
CA VAL A 261 -1.77 -13.63 14.51
C VAL A 261 -1.18 -13.64 13.11
N LEU A 262 -0.15 -14.44 12.90
CA LEU A 262 0.57 -14.48 11.61
C LEU A 262 -0.34 -14.67 10.38
N PRO A 263 -1.33 -15.60 10.36
CA PRO A 263 -2.24 -15.72 9.21
C PRO A 263 -3.09 -14.46 8.96
N LYS A 264 -3.42 -13.73 10.01
CA LYS A 264 -4.16 -12.47 9.89
C LYS A 264 -3.30 -11.39 9.22
N VAL A 265 -2.05 -11.24 9.65
CA VAL A 265 -1.10 -10.28 9.08
C VAL A 265 -0.78 -10.63 7.62
N MET A 266 -0.58 -11.91 7.32
CA MET A 266 -0.15 -12.37 6.00
C MET A 266 -1.28 -12.39 4.94
N ALA A 267 -2.56 -12.45 5.35
CA ALA A 267 -3.69 -12.42 4.42
C ALA A 267 -4.99 -11.88 5.04
N GLY A 268 -5.42 -12.37 6.19
CA GLY A 268 -6.77 -12.11 6.70
C GLY A 268 -7.11 -10.63 6.88
N ASN A 269 -6.15 -9.81 7.30
CA ASN A 269 -6.38 -8.37 7.51
C ASN A 269 -6.55 -7.61 6.17
N VAL A 270 -5.79 -7.99 5.15
CA VAL A 270 -5.97 -7.37 3.83
C VAL A 270 -7.25 -7.83 3.15
N GLU A 271 -7.68 -9.08 3.35
CA GLU A 271 -8.98 -9.56 2.87
C GLU A 271 -10.12 -8.79 3.51
N LYS A 272 -10.05 -8.57 4.82
CA LYS A 272 -11.03 -7.75 5.56
C LYS A 272 -11.03 -6.29 5.09
N PHE A 273 -9.86 -5.71 4.82
CA PHE A 273 -9.75 -4.38 4.24
C PHE A 273 -10.45 -4.31 2.87
N LEU A 274 -10.24 -5.29 2.02
CA LEU A 274 -10.85 -5.38 0.68
C LEU A 274 -12.35 -5.73 0.72
N GLY A 275 -12.89 -6.12 1.87
CA GLY A 275 -14.28 -6.59 1.97
C GLY A 275 -14.51 -7.99 1.36
N ILE A 276 -13.44 -8.78 1.24
CA ILE A 276 -13.51 -10.17 0.78
C ILE A 276 -13.88 -11.01 2.00
N THR A 277 -15.06 -11.60 1.97
CA THR A 277 -15.49 -12.63 2.92
C THR A 277 -15.34 -13.99 2.25
N ASP A 278 -14.70 -14.93 2.91
CA ASP A 278 -14.70 -16.34 2.50
C ASP A 278 -16.12 -16.92 2.47
#